data_1201e9442d6b2e15bf7ce264645f94a6
#
_entry.id   1201e9442d6b2e15bf7ce264645f94a6
#
_cell.length_a   1.000
_cell.length_b   1.000
_cell.length_c   1.000
_cell.angle_alpha   90.00
_cell.angle_beta   90.00
_cell.angle_gamma   90.00
#
_symmetry.space_group_name_H-M   'P 1'
#
loop_
_entity.id
_entity.type
_entity.pdbx_description
1 polymer ?
#
loop_
_entity_poly.entity_id
_entity_poly.type
_entity_poly.pdbx_seq_one_letter_code
_entity_poly.pdbx_strand_id
1 'polypeptide(L)'
;AKALSKATQEILVCDRSGKARSLAEEWGIGYSDVSNIAANCDRIFIAVKPYMVKDVLAPLQEVLAQRKPLLVTMAAGISMEELEALAGTRLPIIRIMPNTPTAMGKGVIPYCYNDLVSGEVLRDWRKDMGYCGLLDPLEERLMDGASALSGSGPAFCYMFAEALADGAVACGLPRAKAMEYAAMTMAGAAEMLLATGKHPGALKDAVCSPGGSTIVGVATLEQQGFRGAVMDCVMKTYQKNKALL
;
A
#
# COMPACT_ATOMS: atom_id res chain seq x y z
N ALA A 1 11.54 0.35 2.45
CA ALA A 1 12.93 0.81 2.62
C ALA A 1 13.26 1.95 1.65
N LYS A 2 13.17 1.78 0.31
CA LYS A 2 13.54 2.82 -0.68
C LYS A 2 12.92 4.21 -0.41
N ALA A 3 11.64 4.29 -0.10
CA ALA A 3 11.00 5.58 0.22
C ALA A 3 11.48 6.15 1.57
N LEU A 4 11.71 5.27 2.56
CA LEU A 4 12.20 5.66 3.88
C LEU A 4 13.66 6.14 3.84
N SER A 5 14.49 5.67 2.89
CA SER A 5 15.87 6.18 2.76
C SER A 5 15.95 7.66 2.40
N LYS A 6 14.84 8.28 2.01
CA LYS A 6 14.74 9.73 1.86
C LYS A 6 14.62 10.47 3.20
N ALA A 7 14.13 9.79 4.25
CA ALA A 7 14.01 10.35 5.58
C ALA A 7 15.27 10.14 6.43
N THR A 8 15.88 8.94 6.32
CA THR A 8 17.05 8.55 7.10
C THR A 8 17.89 7.53 6.35
N GLN A 9 19.20 7.49 6.64
CA GLN A 9 20.12 6.44 6.17
C GLN A 9 20.33 5.34 7.23
N GLU A 10 19.81 5.51 8.44
CA GLU A 10 19.90 4.54 9.53
C GLU A 10 18.88 3.40 9.35
N ILE A 11 18.93 2.73 8.20
CA ILE A 11 18.03 1.63 7.86
C ILE A 11 18.86 0.36 7.68
N LEU A 12 18.45 -0.70 8.39
CA LEU A 12 18.95 -2.06 8.18
C LEU A 12 17.84 -2.90 7.53
N VAL A 13 18.22 -3.69 6.54
CA VAL A 13 17.32 -4.67 5.93
C VAL A 13 17.88 -6.07 6.03
N CYS A 14 17.00 -7.07 6.12
CA CYS A 14 17.37 -8.47 5.98
C CYS A 14 16.28 -9.23 5.21
N ASP A 15 16.66 -10.32 4.57
CA ASP A 15 15.75 -11.29 3.98
C ASP A 15 16.37 -12.70 3.96
N ARG A 16 15.52 -13.72 3.81
CA ARG A 16 15.99 -15.12 3.76
C ARG A 16 16.77 -15.44 2.48
N SER A 17 16.49 -14.75 1.38
CA SER A 17 17.03 -15.07 0.04
C SER A 17 18.34 -14.35 -0.27
N GLY A 18 18.72 -13.37 0.52
CA GLY A 18 19.88 -12.50 0.28
C GLY A 18 19.65 -11.43 -0.80
N LYS A 19 18.47 -11.36 -1.42
CA LYS A 19 18.15 -10.35 -2.45
C LYS A 19 18.12 -8.92 -1.88
N ALA A 20 17.81 -8.76 -0.60
CA ALA A 20 17.82 -7.45 0.03
C ALA A 20 19.23 -6.84 0.14
N ARG A 21 20.29 -7.63 0.03
CA ARG A 21 21.67 -7.13 0.09
C ARG A 21 21.99 -6.22 -1.10
N SER A 22 21.71 -6.65 -2.33
CA SER A 22 21.95 -5.84 -3.53
C SER A 22 21.07 -4.58 -3.57
N LEU A 23 19.83 -4.68 -3.07
CA LEU A 23 18.94 -3.53 -2.94
C LEU A 23 19.43 -2.55 -1.85
N ALA A 24 19.99 -3.05 -0.76
CA ALA A 24 20.58 -2.21 0.28
C ALA A 24 21.76 -1.39 -0.27
N GLU A 25 22.64 -2.04 -1.03
CA GLU A 25 23.77 -1.38 -1.71
C GLU A 25 23.28 -0.31 -2.70
N GLU A 26 22.27 -0.64 -3.54
CA GLU A 26 21.66 0.31 -4.49
C GLU A 26 21.07 1.54 -3.79
N TRP A 27 20.45 1.36 -2.61
CA TRP A 27 19.76 2.45 -1.91
C TRP A 27 20.63 3.13 -0.84
N GLY A 28 21.88 2.71 -0.66
CA GLY A 28 22.81 3.27 0.32
C GLY A 28 22.37 3.02 1.77
N ILE A 29 21.75 1.87 2.07
CA ILE A 29 21.30 1.46 3.40
C ILE A 29 22.00 0.18 3.84
N GLY A 30 21.96 -0.15 5.14
CA GLY A 30 22.65 -1.32 5.68
C GLY A 30 21.93 -2.65 5.43
N TYR A 31 22.68 -3.72 5.33
CA TYR A 31 22.18 -5.10 5.36
C TYR A 31 22.69 -5.80 6.62
N SER A 32 21.83 -6.54 7.31
CA SER A 32 22.17 -7.24 8.54
C SER A 32 21.37 -8.54 8.69
N ASP A 33 21.57 -9.25 9.79
CA ASP A 33 20.73 -10.36 10.20
C ASP A 33 19.58 -9.92 11.12
N VAL A 34 18.62 -10.80 11.31
CA VAL A 34 17.39 -10.50 12.07
C VAL A 34 17.68 -10.27 13.56
N SER A 35 18.66 -10.98 14.12
CA SER A 35 19.05 -10.86 15.54
C SER A 35 19.69 -9.50 15.83
N ASN A 36 20.59 -9.05 14.95
CA ASN A 36 21.19 -7.73 15.06
C ASN A 36 20.17 -6.60 14.90
N ILE A 37 19.21 -6.75 13.97
CA ILE A 37 18.10 -5.79 13.82
C ILE A 37 17.27 -5.73 15.12
N ALA A 38 16.89 -6.88 15.69
CA ALA A 38 16.13 -6.92 16.92
C ALA A 38 16.87 -6.34 18.12
N ALA A 39 18.19 -6.54 18.17
CA ALA A 39 19.04 -6.05 19.25
C ALA A 39 19.34 -4.55 19.18
N ASN A 40 19.32 -3.91 18.03
CA ASN A 40 19.83 -2.56 17.85
C ASN A 40 18.86 -1.55 17.25
N CYS A 41 17.78 -1.97 16.60
CA CYS A 41 16.83 -1.04 16.00
C CYS A 41 15.67 -0.69 16.95
N ASP A 42 15.28 0.58 17.00
CA ASP A 42 14.15 1.06 17.80
C ASP A 42 12.81 0.83 17.12
N ARG A 43 12.83 0.63 15.80
CA ARG A 43 11.64 0.36 14.96
C ARG A 43 11.92 -0.84 14.06
N ILE A 44 11.07 -1.85 14.15
CA ILE A 44 11.21 -3.11 13.40
C ILE A 44 10.01 -3.28 12.49
N PHE A 45 10.25 -3.33 11.17
CA PHE A 45 9.21 -3.56 10.17
C PHE A 45 9.11 -5.04 9.82
N ILE A 46 7.95 -5.65 10.11
CA ILE A 46 7.63 -7.04 9.76
C ILE A 46 7.00 -7.04 8.36
N ALA A 47 7.83 -7.28 7.35
CA ALA A 47 7.47 -7.25 5.93
C ALA A 47 7.54 -8.64 5.27
N VAL A 48 7.24 -9.68 6.03
CA VAL A 48 7.19 -11.07 5.55
C VAL A 48 5.76 -11.52 5.28
N LYS A 49 5.60 -12.65 4.58
CA LYS A 49 4.27 -13.25 4.39
C LYS A 49 3.67 -13.66 5.74
N PRO A 50 2.32 -13.59 5.91
CA PRO A 50 1.66 -13.86 7.19
C PRO A 50 2.10 -15.16 7.84
N TYR A 51 2.15 -16.26 7.09
CA TYR A 51 2.55 -17.58 7.58
C TYR A 51 4.01 -17.66 8.09
N MET A 52 4.86 -16.67 7.77
CA MET A 52 6.26 -16.61 8.21
C MET A 52 6.45 -15.79 9.48
N VAL A 53 5.46 -15.02 9.92
CA VAL A 53 5.60 -14.06 11.04
C VAL A 53 5.97 -14.80 12.33
N LYS A 54 5.34 -15.94 12.59
CA LYS A 54 5.66 -16.78 13.76
C LYS A 54 7.13 -17.22 13.77
N ASP A 55 7.63 -17.71 12.65
CA ASP A 55 9.02 -18.21 12.53
C ASP A 55 10.05 -17.08 12.72
N VAL A 56 9.68 -15.85 12.31
CA VAL A 56 10.53 -14.67 12.47
C VAL A 56 10.53 -14.17 13.92
N LEU A 57 9.37 -14.13 14.59
CA LEU A 57 9.25 -13.57 15.93
C LEU A 57 9.63 -14.54 17.05
N ALA A 58 9.38 -15.84 16.90
CA ALA A 58 9.64 -16.82 17.95
C ALA A 58 11.07 -16.80 18.50
N PRO A 59 12.14 -16.74 17.69
CA PRO A 59 13.50 -16.68 18.21
C PRO A 59 13.88 -15.32 18.82
N LEU A 60 13.04 -14.30 18.66
CA LEU A 60 13.30 -12.92 19.11
C LEU A 60 12.55 -12.54 20.39
N GLN A 61 11.68 -13.40 20.92
CA GLN A 61 10.79 -13.08 22.03
C GLN A 61 11.53 -12.50 23.24
N GLU A 62 12.68 -13.05 23.61
CA GLU A 62 13.46 -12.57 24.75
C GLU A 62 13.98 -11.14 24.53
N VAL A 63 14.59 -10.86 23.40
CA VAL A 63 15.12 -9.53 23.09
C VAL A 63 13.99 -8.50 22.90
N LEU A 64 12.85 -8.91 22.33
CA LEU A 64 11.68 -8.05 22.20
C LEU A 64 11.07 -7.69 23.57
N ALA A 65 11.01 -8.65 24.50
CA ALA A 65 10.54 -8.42 25.87
C ALA A 65 11.43 -7.44 26.65
N GLN A 66 12.76 -7.51 26.45
CA GLN A 66 13.72 -6.63 27.09
C GLN A 66 13.75 -5.22 26.51
N ARG A 67 13.77 -5.10 25.17
CA ARG A 67 13.96 -3.79 24.48
C ARG A 67 12.64 -3.05 24.20
N LYS A 68 11.57 -3.78 23.98
CA LYS A 68 10.24 -3.23 23.60
C LYS A 68 10.31 -2.22 22.44
N PRO A 69 10.93 -2.58 21.30
CA PRO A 69 10.96 -1.70 20.13
C PRO A 69 9.55 -1.49 19.57
N LEU A 70 9.37 -0.44 18.76
CA LEU A 70 8.16 -0.28 17.97
C LEU A 70 8.12 -1.36 16.89
N LEU A 71 7.12 -2.25 16.92
CA LEU A 71 6.85 -3.15 15.79
C LEU A 71 5.90 -2.46 14.80
N VAL A 72 6.30 -2.46 13.53
CA VAL A 72 5.45 -2.02 12.41
C VAL A 72 5.17 -3.23 11.53
N THR A 73 3.94 -3.73 11.51
CA THR A 73 3.57 -4.89 10.69
C THR A 73 2.79 -4.49 9.44
N MET A 74 3.10 -5.15 8.33
CA MET A 74 2.31 -5.10 7.09
C MET A 74 1.84 -6.50 6.66
N ALA A 75 1.84 -7.45 7.59
CA ALA A 75 1.32 -8.80 7.34
C ALA A 75 -0.21 -8.76 7.25
N ALA A 76 -0.74 -9.11 6.08
CA ALA A 76 -2.18 -9.19 5.89
C ALA A 76 -2.77 -10.30 6.78
N GLY A 77 -3.94 -10.03 7.38
CA GLY A 77 -4.67 -11.03 8.12
C GLY A 77 -4.16 -11.32 9.54
N ILE A 78 -3.10 -10.67 10.02
CA ILE A 78 -2.64 -10.80 11.41
C ILE A 78 -3.07 -9.55 12.17
N SER A 79 -3.88 -9.72 13.23
CA SER A 79 -4.29 -8.65 14.13
C SER A 79 -3.13 -8.18 15.03
N MET A 80 -3.29 -7.02 15.67
CA MET A 80 -2.31 -6.55 16.66
C MET A 80 -2.25 -7.49 17.86
N GLU A 81 -3.39 -8.04 18.30
CA GLU A 81 -3.47 -9.03 19.39
C GLU A 81 -2.70 -10.32 19.05
N GLU A 82 -2.91 -10.85 17.86
CA GLU A 82 -2.16 -12.03 17.38
C GLU A 82 -0.66 -11.74 17.28
N LEU A 83 -0.28 -10.54 16.84
CA LEU A 83 1.11 -10.14 16.76
C LEU A 83 1.76 -10.06 18.15
N GLU A 84 1.05 -9.53 19.18
CA GLU A 84 1.50 -9.54 20.57
C GLU A 84 1.70 -10.98 21.09
N ALA A 85 0.75 -11.87 20.81
CA ALA A 85 0.87 -13.28 21.19
C ALA A 85 2.08 -13.95 20.52
N LEU A 86 2.32 -13.69 19.24
CA LEU A 86 3.49 -14.22 18.51
C LEU A 86 4.82 -13.63 19.00
N ALA A 87 4.81 -12.37 19.42
CA ALA A 87 5.99 -11.71 19.99
C ALA A 87 6.28 -12.16 21.44
N GLY A 88 5.31 -12.84 22.10
CA GLY A 88 5.44 -13.31 23.47
C GLY A 88 5.45 -12.21 24.54
N THR A 89 5.17 -10.98 24.17
CA THR A 89 5.16 -9.82 25.07
C THR A 89 4.32 -8.68 24.48
N ARG A 90 3.76 -7.85 25.38
CA ARG A 90 3.14 -6.58 24.96
C ARG A 90 4.19 -5.54 24.63
N LEU A 91 4.09 -4.92 23.46
CA LEU A 91 4.98 -3.87 22.96
C LEU A 91 4.22 -2.90 22.05
N PRO A 92 4.77 -1.70 21.77
CA PRO A 92 4.11 -0.76 20.88
C PRO A 92 4.05 -1.34 19.45
N ILE A 93 2.84 -1.35 18.88
CA ILE A 93 2.57 -1.89 17.55
C ILE A 93 1.86 -0.86 16.69
N ILE A 94 2.34 -0.68 15.47
CA ILE A 94 1.61 -0.02 14.38
C ILE A 94 1.37 -1.07 13.28
N ARG A 95 0.11 -1.31 12.95
CA ARG A 95 -0.29 -2.12 11.80
C ARG A 95 -0.53 -1.20 10.61
N ILE A 96 0.10 -1.49 9.48
CA ILE A 96 -0.02 -0.72 8.24
C ILE A 96 -0.43 -1.65 7.08
N MET A 97 -1.05 -1.08 6.05
CA MET A 97 -1.33 -1.81 4.82
C MET A 97 -0.95 -0.97 3.59
N PRO A 98 0.37 -0.84 3.32
CA PRO A 98 0.85 -0.06 2.20
C PRO A 98 0.59 -0.75 0.86
N ASN A 99 0.53 0.03 -0.20
CA ASN A 99 0.48 -0.47 -1.58
C ASN A 99 1.76 -0.14 -2.37
N THR A 100 1.90 -0.73 -3.55
CA THR A 100 3.12 -0.63 -4.38
C THR A 100 3.53 0.80 -4.77
N PRO A 101 2.61 1.78 -5.00
CA PRO A 101 2.98 3.16 -5.29
C PRO A 101 3.75 3.89 -4.17
N THR A 102 3.85 3.32 -2.96
CA THR A 102 4.74 3.84 -1.90
C THR A 102 6.19 3.98 -2.36
N ALA A 103 6.64 3.15 -3.29
CA ALA A 103 7.99 3.24 -3.86
C ALA A 103 8.24 4.59 -4.57
N MET A 104 7.17 5.22 -5.07
CA MET A 104 7.20 6.53 -5.75
C MET A 104 6.75 7.68 -4.83
N GLY A 105 6.47 7.43 -3.54
CA GLY A 105 5.91 8.43 -2.62
C GLY A 105 4.44 8.76 -2.88
N LYS A 106 3.72 7.92 -3.60
CA LYS A 106 2.30 8.07 -3.96
C LYS A 106 1.44 6.92 -3.43
N GLY A 107 1.91 6.24 -2.37
CA GLY A 107 1.17 5.15 -1.75
C GLY A 107 -0.02 5.61 -0.93
N VAL A 108 -0.92 4.68 -0.65
CA VAL A 108 -1.94 4.79 0.40
C VAL A 108 -1.53 3.84 1.51
N ILE A 109 -1.42 4.35 2.73
CA ILE A 109 -0.93 3.62 3.90
C ILE A 109 -1.94 3.80 5.03
N PRO A 110 -3.05 3.04 5.00
CA PRO A 110 -3.91 2.95 6.17
C PRO A 110 -3.12 2.37 7.34
N TYR A 111 -3.33 2.91 8.55
CA TYR A 111 -2.66 2.41 9.73
C TYR A 111 -3.56 2.46 10.96
N CYS A 112 -3.33 1.53 11.88
CA CYS A 112 -3.83 1.56 13.24
C CYS A 112 -2.70 1.23 14.22
N TYR A 113 -2.92 1.48 15.52
CA TYR A 113 -1.89 1.28 16.53
C TYR A 113 -2.53 0.93 17.87
N ASN A 114 -1.77 0.26 18.74
CA ASN A 114 -2.22 -0.08 20.09
C ASN A 114 -1.93 1.05 21.10
N ASP A 115 -2.46 0.89 22.31
CA ASP A 115 -2.37 1.85 23.43
C ASP A 115 -0.95 2.09 23.96
N LEU A 116 0.02 1.27 23.59
CA LEU A 116 1.43 1.41 23.97
C LEU A 116 2.20 2.37 23.06
N VAL A 117 1.65 2.76 21.91
CA VAL A 117 2.27 3.73 21.01
C VAL A 117 2.04 5.15 21.53
N SER A 118 3.10 5.77 22.08
CA SER A 118 3.00 7.14 22.57
C SER A 118 2.78 8.16 21.42
N GLY A 119 2.21 9.31 21.77
CA GLY A 119 2.01 10.38 20.78
C GLY A 119 3.30 10.90 20.15
N GLU A 120 4.43 10.85 20.86
CA GLU A 120 5.75 11.22 20.34
C GLU A 120 6.23 10.19 19.30
N VAL A 121 6.23 8.90 19.65
CA VAL A 121 6.59 7.81 18.74
C VAL A 121 5.75 7.83 17.46
N LEU A 122 4.44 8.08 17.61
CA LEU A 122 3.53 8.18 16.47
C LEU A 122 3.85 9.37 15.56
N ARG A 123 4.14 10.55 16.13
CA ARG A 123 4.53 11.75 15.35
C ARG A 123 5.79 11.51 14.55
N ASP A 124 6.82 10.95 15.18
CA ASP A 124 8.11 10.68 14.53
C ASP A 124 7.97 9.63 13.43
N TRP A 125 7.21 8.55 13.71
CA TRP A 125 6.91 7.53 12.71
C TRP A 125 6.15 8.13 11.50
N ARG A 126 5.14 8.97 11.74
CA ARG A 126 4.39 9.64 10.66
C ARG A 126 5.25 10.59 9.83
N LYS A 127 6.16 11.30 10.46
CA LYS A 127 7.11 12.18 9.77
C LYS A 127 7.96 11.39 8.77
N ASP A 128 8.54 10.26 9.20
CA ASP A 128 9.39 9.43 8.36
C ASP A 128 8.58 8.72 7.27
N MET A 129 7.41 8.19 7.61
CA MET A 129 6.53 7.50 6.66
C MET A 129 5.86 8.45 5.65
N GLY A 130 5.81 9.74 5.91
CA GLY A 130 5.24 10.76 5.01
C GLY A 130 5.86 10.78 3.61
N TYR A 131 7.11 10.34 3.48
CA TYR A 131 7.77 10.16 2.17
C TYR A 131 7.19 9.01 1.34
N CYS A 132 6.37 8.16 1.94
CA CYS A 132 5.77 7.00 1.27
C CYS A 132 4.42 7.31 0.60
N GLY A 133 3.74 8.39 0.99
CA GLY A 133 2.42 8.80 0.47
C GLY A 133 1.44 9.23 1.56
N LEU A 134 0.15 8.99 1.30
CA LEU A 134 -0.94 9.30 2.23
C LEU A 134 -0.93 8.33 3.42
N LEU A 135 -0.76 8.88 4.62
CA LEU A 135 -0.93 8.16 5.89
C LEU A 135 -2.33 8.44 6.45
N ASP A 136 -3.14 7.41 6.58
CA ASP A 136 -4.52 7.55 7.03
C ASP A 136 -4.78 6.69 8.28
N PRO A 137 -5.11 7.29 9.44
CA PRO A 137 -5.47 6.55 10.64
C PRO A 137 -6.82 5.87 10.44
N LEU A 138 -6.89 4.57 10.68
CA LEU A 138 -8.07 3.76 10.43
C LEU A 138 -8.29 2.79 11.59
N GLU A 139 -9.55 2.50 11.91
CA GLU A 139 -9.86 1.43 12.87
C GLU A 139 -9.41 0.06 12.31
N GLU A 140 -8.85 -0.80 13.18
CA GLU A 140 -8.31 -2.10 12.74
C GLU A 140 -9.33 -2.95 11.97
N ARG A 141 -10.61 -2.93 12.38
CA ARG A 141 -11.69 -3.67 11.69
C ARG A 141 -11.91 -3.26 10.23
N LEU A 142 -11.44 -2.08 9.82
CA LEU A 142 -11.58 -1.55 8.45
C LEU A 142 -10.35 -1.83 7.57
N MET A 143 -9.25 -2.33 8.15
CA MET A 143 -7.99 -2.55 7.44
C MET A 143 -8.11 -3.51 6.25
N ASP A 144 -8.96 -4.55 6.37
CA ASP A 144 -9.16 -5.51 5.27
C ASP A 144 -9.91 -4.90 4.09
N GLY A 145 -10.88 -4.01 4.36
CA GLY A 145 -11.57 -3.23 3.32
C GLY A 145 -10.62 -2.25 2.61
N ALA A 146 -9.81 -1.54 3.40
CA ALA A 146 -8.78 -0.65 2.86
C ALA A 146 -7.76 -1.44 2.01
N SER A 147 -7.35 -2.62 2.46
CA SER A 147 -6.46 -3.52 1.72
C SER A 147 -7.06 -3.97 0.38
N ALA A 148 -8.35 -4.32 0.36
CA ALA A 148 -9.02 -4.72 -0.87
C ALA A 148 -9.05 -3.59 -1.91
N LEU A 149 -9.24 -2.34 -1.46
CA LEU A 149 -9.26 -1.18 -2.33
C LEU A 149 -7.84 -0.70 -2.68
N SER A 150 -7.04 -0.32 -1.67
CA SER A 150 -5.74 0.34 -1.90
C SER A 150 -4.62 -0.65 -2.18
N GLY A 151 -4.63 -1.82 -1.52
CA GLY A 151 -3.61 -2.86 -1.71
C GLY A 151 -3.69 -3.53 -3.07
N SER A 152 -4.90 -3.90 -3.50
CA SER A 152 -5.14 -4.59 -4.78
C SER A 152 -5.45 -3.63 -5.93
N GLY A 153 -5.95 -2.43 -5.63
CA GLY A 153 -6.38 -1.42 -6.62
C GLY A 153 -5.35 -1.07 -7.68
N PRO A 154 -4.04 -1.00 -7.40
CA PRO A 154 -3.05 -0.77 -8.46
C PRO A 154 -3.14 -1.77 -9.62
N ALA A 155 -3.42 -3.06 -9.34
CA ALA A 155 -3.61 -4.05 -10.40
C ALA A 155 -4.83 -3.75 -11.28
N PHE A 156 -5.93 -3.31 -10.65
CA PHE A 156 -7.15 -2.94 -11.38
C PHE A 156 -6.93 -1.71 -12.26
N CYS A 157 -6.18 -0.71 -11.74
CA CYS A 157 -5.77 0.47 -12.50
C CYS A 157 -4.88 0.12 -13.68
N TYR A 158 -3.94 -0.83 -13.53
CA TYR A 158 -3.08 -1.26 -14.64
C TYR A 158 -3.88 -1.95 -15.74
N MET A 159 -4.86 -2.81 -15.40
CA MET A 159 -5.77 -3.41 -16.37
C MET A 159 -6.58 -2.36 -17.12
N PHE A 160 -7.06 -1.34 -16.42
CA PHE A 160 -7.81 -0.26 -17.05
C PHE A 160 -6.93 0.59 -17.98
N ALA A 161 -5.69 0.92 -17.57
CA ALA A 161 -4.74 1.62 -18.42
C ALA A 161 -4.40 0.82 -19.69
N GLU A 162 -4.19 -0.48 -19.57
CA GLU A 162 -3.92 -1.38 -20.70
C GLU A 162 -5.10 -1.41 -21.67
N ALA A 163 -6.33 -1.56 -21.16
CA ALA A 163 -7.54 -1.55 -21.99
C ALA A 163 -7.74 -0.23 -22.74
N LEU A 164 -7.49 0.93 -22.09
CA LEU A 164 -7.52 2.24 -22.75
C LEU A 164 -6.48 2.31 -23.88
N ALA A 165 -5.26 1.83 -23.62
CA ALA A 165 -4.19 1.83 -24.63
C ALA A 165 -4.52 0.89 -25.80
N ASP A 166 -5.12 -0.29 -25.54
CA ASP A 166 -5.56 -1.22 -26.58
C ASP A 166 -6.64 -0.63 -27.48
N GLY A 167 -7.61 0.04 -26.88
CA GLY A 167 -8.64 0.77 -27.65
C GLY A 167 -8.05 1.87 -28.51
N ALA A 168 -7.05 2.63 -28.00
CA ALA A 168 -6.38 3.67 -28.76
C ALA A 168 -5.54 3.08 -29.93
N VAL A 169 -4.90 1.92 -29.72
CA VAL A 169 -4.18 1.20 -30.77
C VAL A 169 -5.15 0.73 -31.87
N ALA A 170 -6.31 0.23 -31.50
CA ALA A 170 -7.35 -0.16 -32.47
C ALA A 170 -7.83 1.05 -33.30
N CYS A 171 -7.71 2.27 -32.77
CA CYS A 171 -7.97 3.52 -33.48
C CYS A 171 -6.75 4.07 -34.26
N GLY A 172 -5.63 3.31 -34.33
CA GLY A 172 -4.46 3.68 -35.13
C GLY A 172 -3.32 4.40 -34.36
N LEU A 173 -3.46 4.60 -33.03
CA LEU A 173 -2.39 5.22 -32.25
C LEU A 173 -1.22 4.23 -32.02
N PRO A 174 0.06 4.65 -32.20
CA PRO A 174 1.20 3.77 -31.89
C PRO A 174 1.20 3.32 -30.42
N ARG A 175 1.50 2.04 -30.16
CA ARG A 175 1.44 1.41 -28.83
C ARG A 175 2.13 2.21 -27.73
N ALA A 176 3.35 2.69 -27.98
CA ALA A 176 4.11 3.45 -26.98
C ALA A 176 3.38 4.75 -26.57
N LYS A 177 2.80 5.47 -27.53
CA LYS A 177 2.02 6.68 -27.29
C LYS A 177 0.70 6.37 -26.60
N ALA A 178 0.02 5.31 -27.00
CA ALA A 178 -1.23 4.87 -26.39
C ALA A 178 -1.06 4.59 -24.87
N MET A 179 0.01 3.88 -24.50
CA MET A 179 0.30 3.58 -23.09
C MET A 179 0.68 4.84 -22.30
N GLU A 180 1.52 5.70 -22.86
CA GLU A 180 1.89 6.97 -22.24
C GLU A 180 0.66 7.84 -21.96
N TYR A 181 -0.23 7.98 -22.95
CA TYR A 181 -1.43 8.80 -22.83
C TYR A 181 -2.45 8.20 -21.86
N ALA A 182 -2.64 6.89 -21.87
CA ALA A 182 -3.51 6.21 -20.92
C ALA A 182 -3.05 6.45 -19.47
N ALA A 183 -1.74 6.26 -19.21
CA ALA A 183 -1.18 6.47 -17.87
C ALA A 183 -1.31 7.94 -17.42
N MET A 184 -0.96 8.91 -18.28
CA MET A 184 -1.07 10.33 -17.95
C MET A 184 -2.52 10.79 -17.79
N THR A 185 -3.45 10.28 -18.57
CA THR A 185 -4.88 10.58 -18.44
C THR A 185 -5.41 10.10 -17.09
N MET A 186 -5.06 8.89 -16.67
CA MET A 186 -5.47 8.36 -15.35
C MET A 186 -4.87 9.18 -14.20
N ALA A 187 -3.57 9.51 -14.28
CA ALA A 187 -2.90 10.32 -13.27
C ALA A 187 -3.55 11.71 -13.14
N GLY A 188 -3.80 12.38 -14.26
CA GLY A 188 -4.44 13.70 -14.28
C GLY A 188 -5.87 13.66 -13.76
N ALA A 189 -6.66 12.64 -14.12
CA ALA A 189 -8.03 12.48 -13.60
C ALA A 189 -8.04 12.24 -12.08
N ALA A 190 -7.11 11.44 -11.55
CA ALA A 190 -6.96 11.22 -10.12
C ALA A 190 -6.54 12.52 -9.39
N GLU A 191 -5.60 13.27 -9.93
CA GLU A 191 -5.18 14.56 -9.37
C GLU A 191 -6.33 15.58 -9.35
N MET A 192 -7.16 15.62 -10.40
CA MET A 192 -8.36 16.48 -10.43
C MET A 192 -9.34 16.12 -9.32
N LEU A 193 -9.57 14.82 -9.05
CA LEU A 193 -10.42 14.39 -7.93
C LEU A 193 -9.89 14.86 -6.59
N LEU A 194 -8.58 14.65 -6.34
CA LEU A 194 -7.93 14.99 -5.08
C LEU A 194 -7.86 16.51 -4.86
N ALA A 195 -7.51 17.27 -5.90
CA ALA A 195 -7.33 18.71 -5.81
C ALA A 195 -8.66 19.47 -5.67
N THR A 196 -9.72 18.99 -6.31
CA THR A 196 -11.00 19.73 -6.35
C THR A 196 -11.99 19.27 -5.28
N GLY A 197 -11.87 18.05 -4.77
CA GLY A 197 -12.86 17.41 -3.90
C GLY A 197 -14.25 17.26 -4.51
N LYS A 198 -14.42 17.51 -5.82
CA LYS A 198 -15.69 17.39 -6.51
C LYS A 198 -16.13 15.95 -6.65
N HIS A 199 -17.45 15.73 -6.64
CA HIS A 199 -18.00 14.42 -6.91
C HIS A 199 -17.55 13.90 -8.31
N PRO A 200 -17.13 12.63 -8.44
CA PRO A 200 -16.65 12.07 -9.72
C PRO A 200 -17.65 12.25 -10.87
N GLY A 201 -18.95 12.14 -10.58
CA GLY A 201 -20.02 12.40 -11.56
C GLY A 201 -19.98 13.81 -12.14
N ALA A 202 -19.76 14.82 -11.31
CA ALA A 202 -19.67 16.21 -11.77
C ALA A 202 -18.43 16.45 -12.66
N LEU A 203 -17.30 15.81 -12.34
CA LEU A 203 -16.11 15.89 -13.19
C LEU A 203 -16.33 15.16 -14.52
N LYS A 204 -16.97 13.99 -14.51
CA LYS A 204 -17.38 13.26 -15.72
C LYS A 204 -18.29 14.11 -16.59
N ASP A 205 -19.33 14.73 -16.02
CA ASP A 205 -20.28 15.56 -16.78
C ASP A 205 -19.60 16.78 -17.40
N ALA A 206 -18.62 17.37 -16.75
CA ALA A 206 -17.88 18.52 -17.29
C ALA A 206 -17.08 18.21 -18.58
N VAL A 207 -16.77 16.93 -18.84
CA VAL A 207 -16.11 16.49 -20.09
C VAL A 207 -17.09 15.85 -21.09
N CYS A 208 -18.37 15.75 -20.76
CA CYS A 208 -19.41 15.14 -21.59
C CYS A 208 -20.30 16.24 -22.21
N SER A 209 -19.92 16.77 -23.38
CA SER A 209 -20.79 17.69 -24.12
C SER A 209 -21.98 16.97 -24.70
N PRO A 210 -23.14 17.65 -24.85
CA PRO A 210 -24.34 17.10 -25.51
C PRO A 210 -24.03 16.60 -26.93
N GLY A 211 -24.31 15.30 -27.18
CA GLY A 211 -24.05 14.68 -28.48
C GLY A 211 -22.58 14.46 -28.82
N GLY A 212 -21.67 14.74 -27.89
CA GLY A 212 -20.21 14.58 -28.08
C GLY A 212 -19.73 13.13 -28.02
N SER A 213 -18.47 12.91 -28.45
CA SER A 213 -17.87 11.57 -28.45
C SER A 213 -17.67 10.98 -27.03
N THR A 214 -17.41 11.83 -26.05
CA THR A 214 -17.19 11.40 -24.66
C THR A 214 -18.42 10.72 -24.06
N ILE A 215 -19.62 11.29 -24.28
CA ILE A 215 -20.85 10.68 -23.72
C ILE A 215 -21.17 9.34 -24.41
N VAL A 216 -20.79 9.16 -25.68
CA VAL A 216 -20.94 7.86 -26.37
C VAL A 216 -20.04 6.80 -25.73
N GLY A 217 -18.77 7.15 -25.43
CA GLY A 217 -17.85 6.27 -24.73
C GLY A 217 -18.34 5.92 -23.31
N VAL A 218 -18.85 6.91 -22.57
CA VAL A 218 -19.44 6.67 -21.22
C VAL A 218 -20.64 5.73 -21.33
N ALA A 219 -21.56 5.96 -22.27
CA ALA A 219 -22.72 5.09 -22.47
C ALA A 219 -22.30 3.64 -22.80
N THR A 220 -21.25 3.46 -23.58
CA THR A 220 -20.71 2.12 -23.89
C THR A 220 -20.20 1.41 -22.62
N LEU A 221 -19.45 2.11 -21.75
CA LEU A 221 -19.00 1.53 -20.47
C LEU A 221 -20.17 1.15 -19.55
N GLU A 222 -21.21 1.99 -19.48
CA GLU A 222 -22.41 1.69 -18.68
C GLU A 222 -23.16 0.46 -19.22
N GLN A 223 -23.34 0.36 -20.54
CA GLN A 223 -23.98 -0.79 -21.20
C GLN A 223 -23.23 -2.10 -20.95
N GLN A 224 -21.90 -2.05 -20.85
CA GLN A 224 -21.06 -3.22 -20.53
C GLN A 224 -20.98 -3.53 -19.02
N GLY A 225 -21.71 -2.80 -18.18
CA GLY A 225 -21.76 -3.07 -16.73
C GLY A 225 -20.49 -2.70 -15.98
N PHE A 226 -19.71 -1.74 -16.48
CA PHE A 226 -18.40 -1.35 -15.93
C PHE A 226 -18.45 -1.09 -14.41
N ARG A 227 -19.42 -0.33 -13.92
CA ARG A 227 -19.51 -0.02 -12.48
C ARG A 227 -19.75 -1.28 -11.65
N GLY A 228 -20.64 -2.17 -12.09
CA GLY A 228 -20.91 -3.44 -11.42
C GLY A 228 -19.65 -4.29 -11.33
N ALA A 229 -18.91 -4.44 -12.43
CA ALA A 229 -17.67 -5.21 -12.47
C ALA A 229 -16.60 -4.66 -11.53
N VAL A 230 -16.45 -3.33 -11.47
CA VAL A 230 -15.48 -2.68 -10.55
C VAL A 230 -15.89 -2.86 -9.09
N MET A 231 -17.17 -2.69 -8.74
CA MET A 231 -17.66 -2.94 -7.38
C MET A 231 -17.47 -4.40 -6.98
N ASP A 232 -17.80 -5.34 -7.84
CA ASP A 232 -17.65 -6.79 -7.60
C ASP A 232 -16.19 -7.19 -7.37
N CYS A 233 -15.26 -6.64 -8.15
CA CYS A 233 -13.85 -6.99 -7.97
C CYS A 233 -13.32 -6.55 -6.59
N VAL A 234 -13.71 -5.38 -6.08
CA VAL A 234 -13.34 -4.94 -4.73
C VAL A 234 -14.00 -5.82 -3.65
N MET A 235 -15.30 -6.10 -3.79
CA MET A 235 -16.03 -6.94 -2.83
C MET A 235 -15.49 -8.36 -2.76
N LYS A 236 -15.20 -8.99 -3.90
CA LYS A 236 -14.62 -10.35 -3.95
C LYS A 236 -13.20 -10.39 -3.43
N THR A 237 -12.41 -9.34 -3.66
CA THR A 237 -11.08 -9.19 -3.07
C THR A 237 -11.15 -9.10 -1.54
N TYR A 238 -12.09 -8.30 -1.02
CA TYR A 238 -12.34 -8.21 0.43
C TYR A 238 -12.74 -9.56 1.04
N GLN A 239 -13.68 -10.28 0.38
CA GLN A 239 -14.08 -11.62 0.83
C GLN A 239 -12.90 -12.60 0.85
N LYS A 240 -12.04 -12.55 -0.18
CA LYS A 240 -10.85 -13.38 -0.24
C LYS A 240 -9.83 -13.03 0.84
N ASN A 241 -9.61 -11.74 1.14
CA ASN A 241 -8.74 -11.31 2.23
C ASN A 241 -9.20 -11.90 3.57
N LYS A 242 -10.50 -11.84 3.86
CA LYS A 242 -11.08 -12.46 5.07
C LYS A 242 -10.94 -13.98 5.12
N ALA A 243 -10.94 -14.66 4.00
CA ALA A 243 -10.80 -16.11 3.93
C ALA A 243 -9.32 -16.58 3.98
N LEU A 244 -8.36 -15.65 4.05
CA LEU A 244 -6.93 -15.97 4.26
C LEU A 244 -6.56 -16.02 5.76
N LEU A 245 -7.50 -15.67 6.62
CA LEU A 245 -7.47 -15.79 8.07
C LEU A 245 -8.04 -17.14 8.49
#